data_4c1c99fef5b54b8dc7aa51daa40d1a2d
#
_entry.id   4c1c99fef5b54b8dc7aa51daa40d1a2d
#
_cell.length_a   1.000
_cell.length_b   1.000
_cell.length_c   1.000
_cell.angle_alpha   90.00
_cell.angle_beta   90.00
_cell.angle_gamma   90.00
#
_symmetry.space_group_name_H-M   'P 1'
#
loop_
_entity.id
_entity.type
_entity.pdbx_description
1 polymer ?
#
loop_
_entity_poly.entity_id
_entity_poly.type
_entity_poly.pdbx_seq_one_letter_code
_entity_poly.pdbx_strand_id
1 'polypeptide(L)'
;DITADVLRDIDYDNINSSKWTNDKNTNALIRELINNYCIAHKEEAARNKRVLDKIKVGDELPNGVMQLAKVYVAKKRKIRVGDKMAGRHGNKGIVAKVVRDEDMPFLADGTPVDIVLNPLGVPSRMNLGQIYETVLGWAGEELGVKFSTPIFDGASLDDICQYTDKAGLPRYGKTYLRDGGTGDWFDQPATVGVIYMI
;
A
#
# COMPACT_ATOMS: atom_id res chain seq x y z
N ASP A 1 -8.53 -39.43 22.59
CA ASP A 1 -7.98 -38.80 21.39
C ASP A 1 -8.38 -37.33 21.42
N ILE A 2 -7.40 -36.46 21.17
CA ILE A 2 -7.61 -34.99 21.10
C ILE A 2 -8.19 -34.70 19.72
N THR A 3 -9.45 -34.26 19.69
CA THR A 3 -10.13 -33.82 18.46
C THR A 3 -10.03 -32.30 18.28
N ALA A 4 -10.25 -31.79 17.08
CA ALA A 4 -10.24 -30.36 16.79
C ALA A 4 -11.29 -29.59 17.62
N ASP A 5 -12.41 -30.21 17.95
CA ASP A 5 -13.46 -29.58 18.75
C ASP A 5 -13.04 -29.43 20.23
N VAL A 6 -12.36 -30.45 20.78
CA VAL A 6 -11.78 -30.36 22.14
C VAL A 6 -10.74 -29.25 22.20
N LEU A 7 -9.94 -29.05 21.16
CA LEU A 7 -8.92 -27.98 21.12
C LEU A 7 -9.52 -26.56 21.08
N ARG A 8 -10.77 -26.40 20.60
CA ARG A 8 -11.43 -25.07 20.58
C ARG A 8 -11.88 -24.59 21.94
N ASP A 9 -12.25 -25.54 22.82
CA ASP A 9 -12.82 -25.24 24.14
C ASP A 9 -11.78 -25.27 25.28
N ILE A 10 -10.52 -25.47 24.94
CA ILE A 10 -9.42 -25.55 25.90
C ILE A 10 -8.96 -24.15 26.35
N ASP A 11 -8.78 -23.98 27.66
CA ASP A 11 -8.09 -22.82 28.22
C ASP A 11 -6.56 -23.02 28.13
N TYR A 12 -5.95 -22.42 27.11
CA TYR A 12 -4.52 -22.54 26.83
C TYR A 12 -3.61 -21.87 27.87
N ASP A 13 -4.12 -20.96 28.71
CA ASP A 13 -3.34 -20.33 29.76
C ASP A 13 -3.03 -21.28 30.94
N ASN A 14 -3.87 -22.32 31.15
CA ASN A 14 -3.78 -23.24 32.28
C ASN A 14 -3.39 -24.67 31.90
N ILE A 15 -2.92 -24.90 30.69
CA ILE A 15 -2.61 -26.22 30.17
C ILE A 15 -1.15 -26.62 30.38
N ASN A 16 -0.96 -27.88 30.77
CA ASN A 16 0.35 -28.53 30.79
C ASN A 16 0.56 -29.35 29.51
N SER A 17 1.22 -28.73 28.52
CA SER A 17 1.49 -29.33 27.20
C SER A 17 2.73 -30.25 27.16
N SER A 18 3.31 -30.62 28.31
CA SER A 18 4.61 -31.28 28.36
C SER A 18 4.62 -32.76 27.94
N LYS A 19 3.45 -33.43 27.87
CA LYS A 19 3.34 -34.86 27.59
C LYS A 19 2.10 -35.22 26.74
N TRP A 20 1.88 -34.51 25.66
CA TRP A 20 0.74 -34.77 24.77
C TRP A 20 1.02 -35.90 23.77
N THR A 21 2.29 -36.11 23.44
CA THR A 21 2.72 -37.15 22.52
C THR A 21 3.89 -37.96 23.12
N ASN A 22 4.17 -39.15 22.55
CA ASN A 22 5.30 -39.95 22.93
C ASN A 22 6.65 -39.44 22.39
N ASP A 23 6.62 -38.50 21.45
CA ASP A 23 7.82 -37.90 20.84
C ASP A 23 8.19 -36.57 21.51
N LYS A 24 9.47 -36.49 21.95
CA LYS A 24 9.99 -35.30 22.64
C LYS A 24 10.05 -34.07 21.73
N ASN A 25 10.37 -34.26 20.43
CA ASN A 25 10.49 -33.15 19.49
C ASN A 25 9.11 -32.56 19.19
N THR A 26 8.11 -33.41 18.98
CA THR A 26 6.72 -32.98 18.78
C THR A 26 6.16 -32.24 19.99
N ASN A 27 6.44 -32.70 21.22
CA ASN A 27 6.05 -32.00 22.43
C ASN A 27 6.73 -30.63 22.60
N ALA A 28 7.98 -30.50 22.15
CA ALA A 28 8.70 -29.21 22.16
C ALA A 28 8.02 -28.21 21.20
N LEU A 29 7.68 -28.63 19.98
CA LEU A 29 6.97 -27.80 19.00
C LEU A 29 5.58 -27.39 19.49
N ILE A 30 4.83 -28.33 20.08
CA ILE A 30 3.50 -28.02 20.65
C ILE A 30 3.62 -26.96 21.76
N ARG A 31 4.61 -27.10 22.62
CA ARG A 31 4.84 -26.10 23.68
C ARG A 31 5.20 -24.73 23.12
N GLU A 32 6.04 -24.68 22.12
CA GLU A 32 6.42 -23.44 21.47
C GLU A 32 5.20 -22.76 20.81
N LEU A 33 4.38 -23.52 20.08
CA LEU A 33 3.15 -23.02 19.45
C LEU A 33 2.15 -22.47 20.47
N ILE A 34 1.93 -23.19 21.58
CA ILE A 34 1.03 -22.73 22.65
C ILE A 34 1.58 -21.47 23.30
N ASN A 35 2.88 -21.42 23.57
CA ASN A 35 3.51 -20.24 24.16
C ASN A 35 3.37 -19.01 23.23
N ASN A 36 3.64 -19.17 21.95
CA ASN A 36 3.48 -18.11 20.96
C ASN A 36 2.02 -17.64 20.85
N TYR A 37 1.07 -18.59 20.88
CA TYR A 37 -0.36 -18.27 20.93
C TYR A 37 -0.73 -17.47 22.19
N CYS A 38 -0.28 -17.89 23.38
CA CYS A 38 -0.57 -17.20 24.62
C CYS A 38 0.02 -15.79 24.64
N ILE A 39 1.24 -15.60 24.10
CA ILE A 39 1.86 -14.28 23.97
C ILE A 39 1.00 -13.39 23.05
N ALA A 40 0.70 -13.85 21.84
CA ALA A 40 -0.11 -13.12 20.88
C ALA A 40 -1.50 -12.77 21.40
N HIS A 41 -2.15 -13.72 22.08
CA HIS A 41 -3.46 -13.53 22.72
C HIS A 41 -3.42 -12.43 23.81
N LYS A 42 -2.39 -12.46 24.65
CA LYS A 42 -2.20 -11.43 25.70
C LYS A 42 -1.92 -10.05 25.13
N GLU A 43 -1.14 -9.97 24.04
CA GLU A 43 -0.88 -8.71 23.34
C GLU A 43 -2.16 -8.14 22.72
N GLU A 44 -2.95 -8.96 22.03
CA GLU A 44 -4.22 -8.52 21.44
C GLU A 44 -5.27 -8.17 22.50
N ALA A 45 -5.35 -8.90 23.60
CA ALA A 45 -6.22 -8.56 24.72
C ALA A 45 -5.83 -7.21 25.36
N ALA A 46 -4.53 -6.96 25.54
CA ALA A 46 -4.02 -5.69 26.05
C ALA A 46 -4.28 -4.53 25.06
N ARG A 47 -4.13 -4.79 23.76
CA ARG A 47 -4.44 -3.82 22.70
C ARG A 47 -5.94 -3.48 22.68
N ASN A 48 -6.79 -4.49 22.71
CA ASN A 48 -8.24 -4.31 22.76
C ASN A 48 -8.68 -3.53 24.00
N LYS A 49 -8.12 -3.85 25.17
CA LYS A 49 -8.37 -3.09 26.41
C LYS A 49 -8.02 -1.61 26.23
N ARG A 50 -6.84 -1.28 25.68
CA ARG A 50 -6.43 0.12 25.42
C ARG A 50 -7.39 0.85 24.48
N VAL A 51 -7.88 0.17 23.42
CA VAL A 51 -8.86 0.74 22.48
C VAL A 51 -10.20 0.99 23.17
N LEU A 52 -10.67 0.02 23.97
CA LEU A 52 -11.92 0.15 24.74
C LEU A 52 -11.81 1.28 25.79
N ASP A 53 -10.69 1.39 26.48
CA ASP A 53 -10.45 2.46 27.44
C ASP A 53 -10.45 3.83 26.77
N LYS A 54 -9.83 3.97 25.58
CA LYS A 54 -9.92 5.21 24.79
C LYS A 54 -11.34 5.56 24.36
N ILE A 55 -12.14 4.57 23.99
CA ILE A 55 -13.53 4.80 23.61
C ILE A 55 -14.39 5.20 24.82
N LYS A 56 -14.14 4.56 25.99
CA LYS A 56 -14.90 4.83 27.22
C LYS A 56 -14.55 6.17 27.86
N VAL A 57 -13.27 6.50 27.89
CA VAL A 57 -12.78 7.76 28.49
C VAL A 57 -13.04 8.93 27.53
N GLY A 58 -13.02 8.67 26.20
CA GLY A 58 -13.11 9.69 25.19
C GLY A 58 -11.85 10.53 25.03
N ASP A 59 -11.91 11.56 24.19
CA ASP A 59 -10.79 12.48 24.00
C ASP A 59 -10.72 13.46 25.20
N GLU A 60 -9.50 13.70 25.71
CA GLU A 60 -9.27 14.75 26.68
C GLU A 60 -9.47 16.10 26.01
N LEU A 61 -10.48 16.82 26.47
CA LEU A 61 -10.77 18.17 26.00
C LEU A 61 -10.03 19.20 26.83
N PRO A 62 -9.56 20.30 26.24
CA PRO A 62 -8.98 21.41 26.98
C PRO A 62 -9.97 21.98 28.01
N ASN A 63 -9.46 22.56 29.11
CA ASN A 63 -10.29 23.15 30.14
C ASN A 63 -11.22 24.21 29.56
N GLY A 64 -12.51 24.13 29.87
CA GLY A 64 -13.54 25.04 29.37
C GLY A 64 -14.21 24.62 28.06
N VAL A 65 -13.76 23.54 27.40
CA VAL A 65 -14.39 22.98 26.21
C VAL A 65 -15.30 21.83 26.62
N MET A 66 -16.59 21.97 26.36
CA MET A 66 -17.59 20.93 26.69
C MET A 66 -17.69 19.87 25.60
N GLN A 67 -17.58 20.27 24.35
CA GLN A 67 -17.65 19.38 23.18
C GLN A 67 -16.77 19.92 22.05
N LEU A 68 -16.16 19.03 21.28
CA LEU A 68 -15.38 19.36 20.08
C LEU A 68 -16.04 18.69 18.87
N ALA A 69 -16.49 19.51 17.92
CA ALA A 69 -16.97 19.02 16.63
C ALA A 69 -15.89 19.24 15.56
N LYS A 70 -15.47 18.15 14.90
CA LYS A 70 -14.56 18.20 13.75
C LYS A 70 -15.40 18.09 12.48
N VAL A 71 -15.43 19.15 11.68
CA VAL A 71 -16.12 19.14 10.39
C VAL A 71 -15.10 19.05 9.28
N TYR A 72 -15.15 17.98 8.50
CA TYR A 72 -14.29 17.78 7.35
C TYR A 72 -14.98 18.34 6.11
N VAL A 73 -14.35 19.32 5.47
CA VAL A 73 -14.88 19.95 4.25
C VAL A 73 -13.96 19.61 3.09
N ALA A 74 -14.52 19.04 2.04
CA ALA A 74 -13.81 18.76 0.80
C ALA A 74 -14.23 19.75 -0.29
N LYS A 75 -13.26 20.33 -1.01
CA LYS A 75 -13.50 21.19 -2.16
C LYS A 75 -12.69 20.67 -3.35
N LYS A 76 -13.40 20.36 -4.44
CA LYS A 76 -12.77 20.01 -5.71
C LYS A 76 -12.27 21.28 -6.42
N ARG A 77 -10.98 21.33 -6.74
CA ARG A 77 -10.36 22.42 -7.50
C ARG A 77 -9.76 21.88 -8.78
N LYS A 78 -9.97 22.59 -9.89
CA LYS A 78 -9.29 22.28 -11.15
C LYS A 78 -7.83 22.70 -11.07
N ILE A 79 -6.94 21.84 -11.56
CA ILE A 79 -5.50 22.10 -11.67
C ILE A 79 -5.28 23.20 -12.69
N ARG A 80 -4.35 24.11 -12.40
CA ARG A 80 -3.96 25.24 -13.25
C ARG A 80 -2.45 25.25 -13.47
N VAL A 81 -2.02 25.88 -14.55
CA VAL A 81 -0.61 26.17 -14.77
C VAL A 81 -0.06 27.00 -13.61
N GLY A 82 1.10 26.59 -13.08
CA GLY A 82 1.72 27.18 -11.89
C GLY A 82 1.38 26.49 -10.57
N ASP A 83 0.40 25.60 -10.53
CA ASP A 83 0.11 24.82 -9.32
C ASP A 83 1.27 23.88 -9.00
N LYS A 84 1.55 23.73 -7.71
CA LYS A 84 2.59 22.83 -7.23
C LYS A 84 1.98 21.48 -6.89
N MET A 85 2.58 20.44 -7.42
CA MET A 85 2.21 19.06 -7.15
C MET A 85 3.39 18.26 -6.60
N ALA A 86 3.11 17.32 -5.72
CA ALA A 86 4.13 16.47 -5.11
C ALA A 86 3.61 15.04 -4.92
N GLY A 87 4.52 14.08 -5.04
CA GLY A 87 4.28 12.70 -4.66
C GLY A 87 4.71 12.44 -3.21
N ARG A 88 4.70 11.17 -2.83
CA ARG A 88 5.06 10.70 -1.48
C ARG A 88 6.56 10.43 -1.28
N HIS A 89 7.39 10.63 -2.31
CA HIS A 89 8.81 10.24 -2.35
C HIS A 89 9.78 11.44 -2.43
N GLY A 90 9.34 12.61 -1.95
CA GLY A 90 10.16 13.83 -2.06
C GLY A 90 10.22 14.42 -3.47
N ASN A 91 9.45 13.89 -4.39
CA ASN A 91 9.31 14.41 -5.76
C ASN A 91 8.28 15.54 -5.77
N LYS A 92 8.69 16.68 -6.27
CA LYS A 92 7.86 17.89 -6.40
C LYS A 92 8.03 18.51 -7.78
N GLY A 93 6.98 19.10 -8.27
CA GLY A 93 6.98 19.77 -9.55
C GLY A 93 5.93 20.87 -9.63
N ILE A 94 5.96 21.62 -10.70
CA ILE A 94 5.01 22.69 -11.00
C ILE A 94 4.35 22.34 -12.33
N VAL A 95 3.03 22.50 -12.41
CA VAL A 95 2.28 22.28 -13.65
C VAL A 95 2.71 23.35 -14.67
N ALA A 96 3.39 22.91 -15.71
CA ALA A 96 3.89 23.77 -16.78
C ALA A 96 2.86 24.03 -17.88
N LYS A 97 2.04 23.01 -18.20
CA LYS A 97 1.05 23.06 -19.27
C LYS A 97 -0.15 22.16 -18.92
N VAL A 98 -1.34 22.60 -19.28
CA VAL A 98 -2.55 21.81 -19.27
C VAL A 98 -2.96 21.58 -20.71
N VAL A 99 -3.17 20.31 -21.08
CA VAL A 99 -3.45 19.87 -22.45
C VAL A 99 -4.80 19.16 -22.45
N ARG A 100 -5.47 19.05 -23.57
CA ARG A 100 -6.69 18.26 -23.71
C ARG A 100 -6.35 16.78 -23.72
N ASP A 101 -7.29 15.95 -23.31
CA ASP A 101 -7.11 14.51 -23.25
C ASP A 101 -6.77 13.91 -24.62
N GLU A 102 -7.33 14.50 -25.71
CA GLU A 102 -7.07 14.06 -27.09
C GLU A 102 -5.62 14.33 -27.53
N ASP A 103 -4.98 15.35 -26.96
CA ASP A 103 -3.60 15.74 -27.27
C ASP A 103 -2.57 15.07 -26.35
N MET A 104 -3.03 14.31 -25.35
CA MET A 104 -2.15 13.61 -24.42
C MET A 104 -1.63 12.30 -25.05
N PRO A 105 -0.42 11.86 -24.69
CA PRO A 105 0.06 10.53 -25.06
C PRO A 105 -0.90 9.45 -24.57
N PHE A 106 -1.04 8.38 -25.34
CA PHE A 106 -1.96 7.30 -25.00
C PHE A 106 -1.35 5.92 -25.20
N LEU A 107 -1.88 4.95 -24.48
CA LEU A 107 -1.51 3.54 -24.57
C LEU A 107 -2.04 2.89 -25.86
N ALA A 108 -1.59 1.67 -26.15
CA ALA A 108 -2.04 0.91 -27.32
C ALA A 108 -3.55 0.60 -27.31
N ASP A 109 -4.16 0.56 -26.15
CA ASP A 109 -5.61 0.37 -25.94
C ASP A 109 -6.44 1.66 -26.12
N GLY A 110 -5.75 2.80 -26.32
CA GLY A 110 -6.38 4.11 -26.48
C GLY A 110 -6.56 4.90 -25.19
N THR A 111 -6.13 4.38 -24.04
CA THR A 111 -6.22 5.08 -22.76
C THR A 111 -5.20 6.22 -22.69
N PRO A 112 -5.62 7.51 -22.56
CA PRO A 112 -4.70 8.61 -22.43
C PRO A 112 -4.04 8.62 -21.03
N VAL A 113 -2.81 9.15 -20.94
CA VAL A 113 -2.17 9.39 -19.66
C VAL A 113 -2.67 10.70 -19.06
N ASP A 114 -2.87 10.74 -17.74
CA ASP A 114 -3.36 11.94 -17.03
C ASP A 114 -2.26 12.98 -16.81
N ILE A 115 -1.01 12.54 -16.67
CA ILE A 115 0.14 13.40 -16.36
C ILE A 115 1.41 12.88 -17.03
N VAL A 116 2.22 13.79 -17.52
CA VAL A 116 3.58 13.53 -18.03
C VAL A 116 4.59 14.19 -17.09
N LEU A 117 5.49 13.40 -16.54
CA LEU A 117 6.51 13.84 -15.60
C LEU A 117 7.90 13.80 -16.25
N ASN A 118 8.73 14.82 -15.93
CA ASN A 118 10.11 14.86 -16.40
C ASN A 118 10.97 13.84 -15.61
N PRO A 119 11.59 12.86 -16.29
CA PRO A 119 12.38 11.82 -15.62
C PRO A 119 13.73 12.33 -15.08
N LEU A 120 14.20 13.50 -15.50
CA LEU A 120 15.52 14.03 -15.08
C LEU A 120 15.63 14.27 -13.57
N GLY A 121 14.49 14.46 -12.89
CA GLY A 121 14.45 14.61 -11.42
C GLY A 121 14.68 13.34 -10.63
N VAL A 122 14.66 12.17 -11.28
CA VAL A 122 14.75 10.87 -10.60
C VAL A 122 16.21 10.42 -10.37
N PRO A 123 17.11 10.38 -11.37
CA PRO A 123 18.45 9.82 -11.22
C PRO A 123 19.30 10.60 -10.21
N SER A 124 19.23 11.92 -10.25
CA SER A 124 20.03 12.80 -9.36
C SER A 124 19.62 12.70 -7.90
N ARG A 125 18.35 12.39 -7.62
CA ARG A 125 17.80 12.32 -6.26
C ARG A 125 17.70 10.92 -5.72
N MET A 126 17.90 9.90 -6.53
CA MET A 126 17.88 8.47 -6.17
C MET A 126 16.60 8.02 -5.42
N ASN A 127 15.47 8.72 -5.61
CA ASN A 127 14.18 8.40 -5.01
C ASN A 127 13.44 7.34 -5.85
N LEU A 128 14.00 6.14 -5.93
CA LEU A 128 13.49 5.04 -6.75
C LEU A 128 12.10 4.54 -6.32
N GLY A 129 11.70 4.81 -5.08
CA GLY A 129 10.40 4.43 -4.55
C GLY A 129 9.22 4.96 -5.39
N GLN A 130 9.36 6.12 -6.04
CA GLN A 130 8.33 6.64 -6.94
C GLN A 130 8.12 5.77 -8.18
N ILE A 131 9.20 5.17 -8.71
CA ILE A 131 9.11 4.25 -9.87
C ILE A 131 8.44 2.95 -9.42
N TYR A 132 8.84 2.41 -8.27
CA TYR A 132 8.23 1.20 -7.71
C TYR A 132 6.75 1.39 -7.41
N GLU A 133 6.37 2.54 -6.83
CA GLU A 133 4.97 2.90 -6.63
C GLU A 133 4.20 2.96 -7.94
N THR A 134 4.76 3.59 -8.96
CA THR A 134 4.11 3.75 -10.26
C THR A 134 3.84 2.40 -10.93
N VAL A 135 4.82 1.52 -10.94
CA VAL A 135 4.70 0.18 -11.57
C VAL A 135 3.75 -0.72 -10.79
N LEU A 136 3.90 -0.76 -9.46
CA LEU A 136 3.03 -1.55 -8.60
C LEU A 136 1.59 -1.01 -8.56
N GLY A 137 1.43 0.31 -8.67
CA GLY A 137 0.13 0.97 -8.78
C GLY A 137 -0.62 0.54 -10.03
N TRP A 138 0.06 0.42 -11.17
CA TRP A 138 -0.55 -0.09 -12.40
C TRP A 138 -0.99 -1.55 -12.25
N ALA A 139 -0.14 -2.41 -11.69
CA ALA A 139 -0.50 -3.79 -11.40
C ALA A 139 -1.70 -3.87 -10.43
N GLY A 140 -1.78 -2.96 -9.44
CA GLY A 140 -2.90 -2.90 -8.52
C GLY A 140 -4.22 -2.52 -9.18
N GLU A 141 -4.19 -1.60 -10.14
CA GLU A 141 -5.38 -1.19 -10.89
C GLU A 141 -5.90 -2.34 -11.76
N GLU A 142 -5.04 -3.02 -12.50
CA GLU A 142 -5.40 -4.18 -13.33
C GLU A 142 -5.94 -5.37 -12.51
N LEU A 143 -5.36 -5.61 -11.34
CA LEU A 143 -5.79 -6.69 -10.45
C LEU A 143 -6.96 -6.31 -9.52
N GLY A 144 -7.37 -5.03 -9.50
CA GLY A 144 -8.41 -4.53 -8.61
C GLY A 144 -8.05 -4.56 -7.12
N VAL A 145 -6.75 -4.50 -6.78
CA VAL A 145 -6.24 -4.55 -5.41
C VAL A 145 -5.48 -3.28 -5.04
N LYS A 146 -5.47 -2.96 -3.75
CA LYS A 146 -4.66 -1.86 -3.21
C LYS A 146 -3.48 -2.42 -2.44
N PHE A 147 -2.29 -1.95 -2.75
CA PHE A 147 -1.07 -2.30 -2.04
C PHE A 147 -0.80 -1.35 -0.88
N SER A 148 -0.42 -1.91 0.26
CA SER A 148 0.07 -1.16 1.42
C SER A 148 1.40 -1.73 1.84
N THR A 149 2.45 -0.92 1.78
CA THR A 149 3.81 -1.32 2.10
C THR A 149 4.31 -0.54 3.32
N PRO A 150 4.59 -1.18 4.45
CA PRO A 150 5.23 -0.55 5.60
C PRO A 150 6.62 -0.02 5.24
N ILE A 151 7.10 1.00 5.97
CA ILE A 151 8.38 1.67 5.68
C ILE A 151 9.57 0.71 5.73
N PHE A 152 9.57 -0.22 6.68
CA PHE A 152 10.68 -1.16 6.89
C PHE A 152 10.42 -2.57 6.34
N ASP A 153 9.27 -2.79 5.76
CA ASP A 153 8.87 -4.05 5.11
C ASP A 153 8.22 -3.73 3.77
N GLY A 154 8.98 -3.07 2.91
CA GLY A 154 8.56 -2.66 1.59
C GLY A 154 8.61 -3.81 0.59
N ALA A 155 7.92 -3.62 -0.55
CA ALA A 155 7.98 -4.58 -1.66
C ALA A 155 9.37 -4.59 -2.29
N SER A 156 9.93 -5.78 -2.47
CA SER A 156 11.16 -5.99 -3.23
C SER A 156 10.91 -5.84 -4.74
N LEU A 157 11.98 -5.74 -5.52
CA LEU A 157 11.87 -5.71 -6.98
C LEU A 157 11.25 -7.00 -7.53
N ASP A 158 11.58 -8.13 -6.90
CA ASP A 158 11.04 -9.44 -7.29
C ASP A 158 9.54 -9.55 -7.02
N ASP A 159 9.07 -9.01 -5.90
CA ASP A 159 7.63 -8.93 -5.58
C ASP A 159 6.89 -8.10 -6.64
N ILE A 160 7.44 -6.94 -6.99
CA ILE A 160 6.86 -6.06 -8.01
C ILE A 160 6.77 -6.80 -9.35
N CYS A 161 7.85 -7.48 -9.77
CA CYS A 161 7.86 -8.27 -11.00
C CYS A 161 6.82 -9.38 -10.98
N GLN A 162 6.63 -10.07 -9.86
CA GLN A 162 5.59 -11.10 -9.73
C GLN A 162 4.18 -10.53 -9.90
N TYR A 163 3.90 -9.35 -9.35
CA TYR A 163 2.59 -8.73 -9.50
C TYR A 163 2.37 -8.17 -10.91
N THR A 164 3.39 -7.61 -11.56
CA THR A 164 3.28 -7.19 -12.97
C THR A 164 3.10 -8.39 -13.90
N ASP A 165 3.81 -9.49 -13.68
CA ASP A 165 3.63 -10.73 -14.45
C ASP A 165 2.20 -11.31 -14.26
N LYS A 166 1.65 -11.30 -13.03
CA LYS A 166 0.26 -11.70 -12.74
C LYS A 166 -0.77 -10.81 -13.43
N ALA A 167 -0.49 -9.52 -13.52
CA ALA A 167 -1.35 -8.55 -14.21
C ALA A 167 -1.20 -8.57 -15.73
N GLY A 168 -0.24 -9.34 -16.28
CA GLY A 168 0.04 -9.37 -17.71
C GLY A 168 0.68 -8.09 -18.24
N LEU A 169 1.29 -7.30 -17.37
CA LEU A 169 1.93 -6.02 -17.70
C LEU A 169 3.40 -6.19 -18.05
N PRO A 170 3.98 -5.24 -18.82
CA PRO A 170 5.41 -5.23 -19.11
C PRO A 170 6.23 -5.12 -17.81
N ARG A 171 7.31 -5.91 -17.71
CA ARG A 171 8.26 -5.76 -16.62
C ARG A 171 8.78 -4.33 -16.54
N TYR A 172 8.87 -3.81 -15.34
CA TYR A 172 9.30 -2.44 -15.05
C TYR A 172 8.39 -1.35 -15.62
N GLY A 173 7.16 -1.67 -16.05
CA GLY A 173 6.16 -0.72 -16.54
C GLY A 173 6.56 0.01 -17.83
N LYS A 174 7.54 -0.50 -18.60
CA LYS A 174 7.97 0.12 -19.86
C LYS A 174 7.08 -0.31 -21.00
N THR A 175 6.41 0.64 -21.61
CA THR A 175 5.54 0.43 -22.77
C THR A 175 5.74 1.53 -23.80
N TYR A 176 5.37 1.24 -25.04
CA TYR A 176 5.34 2.25 -26.10
C TYR A 176 4.04 3.04 -26.03
N LEU A 177 4.15 4.34 -26.10
CA LEU A 177 3.02 5.26 -26.18
C LEU A 177 2.88 5.80 -27.60
N ARG A 178 1.70 6.29 -27.89
CA ARG A 178 1.44 7.09 -29.10
C ARG A 178 1.30 8.56 -28.73
N ASP A 179 1.76 9.43 -29.60
CA ASP A 179 1.56 10.87 -29.46
C ASP A 179 0.10 11.23 -29.77
N GLY A 180 -0.53 11.99 -28.88
CA GLY A 180 -1.94 12.39 -29.03
C GLY A 180 -2.18 13.30 -30.25
N GLY A 181 -1.18 14.11 -30.63
CA GLY A 181 -1.30 15.04 -31.74
C GLY A 181 -1.13 14.41 -33.12
N THR A 182 -0.19 13.47 -33.28
CA THR A 182 0.15 12.84 -34.55
C THR A 182 -0.36 11.41 -34.68
N GLY A 183 -0.55 10.71 -33.57
CA GLY A 183 -0.89 9.28 -33.53
C GLY A 183 0.31 8.35 -33.74
N ASP A 184 1.50 8.90 -33.97
CA ASP A 184 2.73 8.13 -34.17
C ASP A 184 3.23 7.50 -32.87
N TRP A 185 3.96 6.39 -32.99
CA TRP A 185 4.62 5.77 -31.87
C TRP A 185 5.81 6.58 -31.37
N PHE A 186 6.01 6.62 -30.06
CA PHE A 186 7.25 7.13 -29.50
C PHE A 186 8.43 6.26 -29.93
N ASP A 187 9.57 6.88 -30.21
CA ASP A 187 10.82 6.18 -30.60
C ASP A 187 11.35 5.28 -29.48
N GLN A 188 11.07 5.62 -28.24
CA GLN A 188 11.54 4.90 -27.05
C GLN A 188 10.39 4.56 -26.12
N PRO A 189 10.43 3.39 -25.46
CA PRO A 189 9.43 3.02 -24.49
C PRO A 189 9.53 3.94 -23.25
N ALA A 190 8.40 4.38 -22.76
CA ALA A 190 8.26 5.17 -21.54
C ALA A 190 7.81 4.29 -20.36
N THR A 191 8.16 4.68 -19.16
CA THR A 191 7.60 4.06 -17.93
C THR A 191 6.22 4.65 -17.68
N VAL A 192 5.22 3.80 -17.64
CA VAL A 192 3.82 4.15 -17.40
C VAL A 192 3.33 3.43 -16.14
N GLY A 193 2.35 3.99 -15.47
CA GLY A 193 1.71 3.37 -14.33
C GLY A 193 0.88 4.36 -13.54
N VAL A 194 0.50 3.99 -12.32
CA VAL A 194 -0.37 4.79 -11.46
C VAL A 194 0.39 5.24 -10.23
N ILE A 195 0.42 6.54 -9.99
CA ILE A 195 1.10 7.17 -8.86
C ILE A 195 0.15 8.11 -8.13
N TYR A 196 0.29 8.22 -6.81
CA TYR A 196 -0.44 9.18 -5.99
C TYR A 196 0.30 10.52 -5.94
N MET A 197 -0.40 11.60 -6.31
CA MET A 197 0.11 12.97 -6.26
C MET A 197 -0.89 13.92 -5.63
N ILE A 198 -0.38 14.91 -4.90
CA ILE A 198 -1.12 15.98 -4.25
C ILE A 198 -0.48 17.34 -4.49
#